data_59a0ce60e34139a2475e2e9afb6c1d6d
#
_entry.id   59a0ce60e34139a2475e2e9afb6c1d6d
#
_cell.length_a   1.000
_cell.length_b   1.000
_cell.length_c   1.000
_cell.angle_alpha   90.00
_cell.angle_beta   90.00
_cell.angle_gamma   90.00
#
_symmetry.space_group_name_H-M   'P 1'
#
loop_
_entity.id
_entity.type
_entity.pdbx_description
1 polymer ?
#
loop_
_entity_poly.entity_id
_entity_poly.type
_entity_poly.pdbx_seq_one_letter_code
_entity_poly.pdbx_strand_id
1 'polypeptide(L)'
;VQTPTPNPNPHPNPYRFPPPPAPPPAPVRKSRSRAATAGIGALTALALAAAATAAVVLFRGDGERPPAAPADPTKPLVAGWKTVVNPQHGTAFDVPPDWEVLAPTVFSGHVDDVDPDKVLIGHTAPAFYKSKWCSIDGDGDGQVTDVRLANTGTKGAVGAKDAAEVAEKSAPTWVYAAYTQPDKSVVKWDEPKEYTTRTGVKGSYVKARSKGAARPNRCAGDGRAVVFGFKNSRGDLVAWNFYGRTGVPGAVGDALVMRIMSTVRLAGEPKDPAAGP
;
A
#
# COMPACT_ATOMS: atom_id res chain seq x y z
N VAL A 1 -10.79 57.72 -2.22
CA VAL A 1 -11.04 56.39 -2.78
C VAL A 1 -9.79 56.04 -3.57
N GLN A 2 -8.92 55.17 -2.97
CA GLN A 2 -7.69 54.67 -3.62
C GLN A 2 -8.02 53.26 -4.17
N THR A 3 -7.88 53.09 -5.47
CA THR A 3 -7.93 51.80 -6.17
C THR A 3 -6.65 50.99 -5.86
N PRO A 4 -6.76 49.71 -5.51
CA PRO A 4 -5.56 48.92 -5.30
C PRO A 4 -4.87 48.54 -6.62
N THR A 5 -3.58 48.77 -6.70
CA THR A 5 -2.70 48.39 -7.83
C THR A 5 -2.58 46.87 -7.92
N PRO A 6 -2.61 46.25 -9.11
CA PRO A 6 -2.42 44.83 -9.30
C PRO A 6 -0.95 44.42 -9.01
N ASN A 7 -0.76 43.34 -8.28
CA ASN A 7 0.54 42.74 -7.99
C ASN A 7 1.14 42.13 -9.28
N PRO A 8 2.35 42.52 -9.71
CA PRO A 8 2.89 42.13 -11.02
C PRO A 8 3.72 40.83 -11.03
N ASN A 9 3.60 39.91 -10.05
CA ASN A 9 4.41 38.69 -10.12
C ASN A 9 3.69 37.45 -9.56
N PRO A 10 3.00 36.66 -10.37
CA PRO A 10 2.60 35.32 -9.98
C PRO A 10 3.82 34.42 -10.06
N HIS A 11 4.36 34.01 -8.91
CA HIS A 11 5.37 32.97 -8.84
C HIS A 11 4.87 31.71 -9.55
N PRO A 12 5.65 31.07 -10.44
CA PRO A 12 5.24 29.83 -11.08
C PRO A 12 5.07 28.74 -10.02
N ASN A 13 3.91 28.11 -10.03
CA ASN A 13 3.62 26.98 -9.15
C ASN A 13 4.56 25.80 -9.47
N PRO A 14 5.46 25.38 -8.57
CA PRO A 14 6.45 24.32 -8.82
C PRO A 14 5.83 22.93 -8.99
N TYR A 15 4.52 22.76 -8.81
CA TYR A 15 3.80 21.49 -8.93
C TYR A 15 3.07 21.30 -10.27
N ARG A 16 3.33 22.14 -11.28
CA ARG A 16 2.75 21.92 -12.62
C ARG A 16 3.57 20.88 -13.37
N PHE A 17 3.18 19.62 -13.25
CA PHE A 17 3.66 18.57 -14.16
C PHE A 17 3.15 18.83 -15.57
N PRO A 18 3.98 18.64 -16.61
CA PRO A 18 3.48 18.67 -17.99
C PRO A 18 2.45 17.56 -18.20
N PRO A 19 1.42 17.79 -19.03
CA PRO A 19 0.42 16.75 -19.31
C PRO A 19 1.12 15.54 -19.98
N PRO A 20 0.67 14.32 -19.67
CA PRO A 20 1.21 13.12 -20.30
C PRO A 20 0.96 13.12 -21.81
N PRO A 21 1.84 12.50 -22.61
CA PRO A 21 1.64 12.37 -24.06
C PRO A 21 0.38 11.53 -24.35
N ALA A 22 -0.37 11.93 -25.38
CA ALA A 22 -1.58 11.25 -25.80
C ALA A 22 -1.31 9.76 -26.17
N PRO A 23 -2.22 8.84 -25.81
CA PRO A 23 -2.06 7.42 -26.12
C PRO A 23 -2.16 7.18 -27.65
N PRO A 24 -1.42 6.20 -28.20
CA PRO A 24 -1.51 5.84 -29.61
C PRO A 24 -2.90 5.27 -29.96
N PRO A 25 -3.40 5.46 -31.21
CA PRO A 25 -4.72 4.99 -31.60
C PRO A 25 -4.77 3.45 -31.58
N ALA A 26 -5.91 2.93 -31.09
CA ALA A 26 -6.16 1.50 -30.95
C ALA A 26 -6.26 0.81 -32.34
N PRO A 27 -5.75 -0.43 -32.49
CA PRO A 27 -5.85 -1.16 -33.73
C PRO A 27 -7.29 -1.59 -34.03
N VAL A 28 -7.74 -1.30 -35.28
CA VAL A 28 -9.05 -1.66 -35.79
C VAL A 28 -9.15 -3.18 -35.95
N ARG A 29 -9.99 -3.83 -35.13
CA ARG A 29 -10.33 -5.26 -35.28
C ARG A 29 -11.28 -5.45 -36.47
N LYS A 30 -10.80 -6.10 -37.53
CA LYS A 30 -11.64 -6.64 -38.61
C LYS A 30 -12.45 -7.80 -38.08
N SER A 31 -13.78 -7.68 -38.11
CA SER A 31 -14.72 -8.76 -37.81
C SER A 31 -14.69 -9.80 -38.94
N ARG A 32 -14.39 -11.04 -38.61
CA ARG A 32 -14.66 -12.18 -39.52
C ARG A 32 -15.98 -12.81 -39.12
N SER A 33 -16.97 -12.66 -40.03
CA SER A 33 -18.20 -13.40 -40.00
C SER A 33 -17.92 -14.88 -40.25
N ARG A 34 -18.42 -15.75 -39.40
CA ARG A 34 -18.53 -17.18 -39.67
C ARG A 34 -19.99 -17.54 -39.89
N ALA A 35 -20.24 -18.02 -41.08
CA ALA A 35 -21.53 -18.52 -41.54
C ALA A 35 -21.97 -19.79 -40.76
N ALA A 36 -23.25 -19.85 -40.49
CA ALA A 36 -23.92 -21.00 -39.91
C ALA A 36 -24.06 -22.12 -40.93
N THR A 37 -23.83 -23.35 -40.50
CA THR A 37 -24.32 -24.54 -41.19
C THR A 37 -25.19 -25.32 -40.23
N ALA A 38 -26.48 -25.39 -40.56
CA ALA A 38 -27.47 -26.20 -39.90
C ALA A 38 -27.34 -27.66 -40.36
N GLY A 39 -27.39 -28.61 -39.46
CA GLY A 39 -27.46 -30.04 -39.70
C GLY A 39 -28.50 -30.69 -38.78
N ILE A 40 -29.57 -31.13 -39.41
CA ILE A 40 -30.74 -31.82 -38.85
C ILE A 40 -30.36 -33.25 -38.51
N GLY A 41 -30.78 -33.76 -37.34
CA GLY A 41 -30.71 -35.17 -36.98
C GLY A 41 -31.64 -35.47 -35.82
N ALA A 42 -32.81 -36.02 -36.15
CA ALA A 42 -33.88 -36.29 -35.21
C ALA A 42 -33.80 -37.70 -34.62
N LEU A 43 -34.35 -37.81 -33.40
CA LEU A 43 -35.08 -38.95 -32.82
C LEU A 43 -34.39 -40.34 -32.64
N THR A 44 -34.13 -40.68 -31.38
CA THR A 44 -34.67 -41.94 -30.81
C THR A 44 -34.86 -41.75 -29.29
N ALA A 45 -36.10 -41.84 -28.90
CA ALA A 45 -36.56 -41.80 -27.52
C ALA A 45 -36.69 -43.22 -26.95
N LEU A 46 -36.68 -43.29 -25.63
CA LEU A 46 -37.32 -44.30 -24.76
C LEU A 46 -36.60 -45.62 -24.49
N ALA A 47 -36.49 -45.78 -23.19
CA ALA A 47 -36.47 -46.97 -22.35
C ALA A 47 -35.08 -47.26 -21.74
N LEU A 48 -34.97 -46.82 -20.46
CA LEU A 48 -34.42 -47.60 -19.33
C LEU A 48 -34.48 -46.75 -18.06
N ALA A 49 -35.70 -46.53 -17.58
CA ALA A 49 -35.95 -46.14 -16.19
C ALA A 49 -36.01 -47.43 -15.38
N ALA A 50 -35.19 -47.56 -14.37
CA ALA A 50 -35.24 -48.45 -13.21
C ALA A 50 -33.97 -49.29 -13.02
N ALA A 51 -32.88 -48.68 -12.61
CA ALA A 51 -31.81 -49.34 -11.83
C ALA A 51 -30.68 -48.35 -11.41
N ALA A 52 -31.01 -47.13 -11.02
CA ALA A 52 -30.00 -46.14 -10.61
C ALA A 52 -30.30 -45.45 -9.26
N THR A 53 -31.04 -46.11 -8.37
CA THR A 53 -31.34 -45.53 -7.04
C THR A 53 -30.49 -46.06 -5.87
N ALA A 54 -29.48 -46.88 -6.12
CA ALA A 54 -28.64 -47.44 -5.04
C ALA A 54 -27.15 -47.09 -5.12
N ALA A 55 -26.68 -46.30 -6.08
CA ALA A 55 -25.27 -45.94 -6.22
C ALA A 55 -24.94 -44.44 -5.89
N VAL A 56 -25.93 -43.64 -5.50
CA VAL A 56 -25.73 -42.18 -5.24
C VAL A 56 -25.34 -41.86 -3.77
N VAL A 57 -25.24 -42.87 -2.90
CA VAL A 57 -24.96 -42.63 -1.47
C VAL A 57 -23.50 -42.89 -1.07
N LEU A 58 -22.63 -43.37 -1.98
CA LEU A 58 -21.24 -43.68 -1.62
C LEU A 58 -20.17 -42.78 -2.28
N PHE A 59 -20.57 -41.82 -3.10
CA PHE A 59 -19.68 -40.74 -3.55
C PHE A 59 -20.18 -39.37 -3.02
N ARG A 60 -20.33 -39.25 -1.71
CA ARG A 60 -20.13 -37.93 -1.08
C ARG A 60 -18.63 -37.69 -1.05
N GLY A 61 -18.08 -37.46 -2.25
CA GLY A 61 -16.86 -36.74 -2.39
C GLY A 61 -17.04 -35.36 -1.72
N ASP A 62 -16.03 -34.93 -1.03
CA ASP A 62 -15.91 -33.60 -0.40
C ASP A 62 -16.54 -32.56 -1.32
N GLY A 63 -17.71 -32.07 -0.92
CA GLY A 63 -18.43 -31.07 -1.69
C GLY A 63 -17.49 -29.88 -1.84
N GLU A 64 -17.00 -29.70 -3.05
CA GLU A 64 -16.25 -28.52 -3.46
C GLU A 64 -17.09 -27.31 -3.06
N ARG A 65 -16.67 -26.70 -1.95
CA ARG A 65 -17.34 -25.52 -1.38
C ARG A 65 -17.35 -24.49 -2.52
N PRO A 66 -18.52 -23.98 -2.93
CA PRO A 66 -18.56 -22.95 -3.96
C PRO A 66 -17.49 -21.91 -3.64
N PRO A 67 -16.71 -21.42 -4.63
CA PRO A 67 -15.72 -20.40 -4.40
C PRO A 67 -16.37 -19.31 -3.54
N ALA A 68 -15.83 -19.04 -2.35
CA ALA A 68 -16.36 -18.01 -1.49
C ALA A 68 -16.40 -16.72 -2.33
N ALA A 69 -17.57 -16.06 -2.36
CA ALA A 69 -17.69 -14.77 -3.04
C ALA A 69 -16.52 -13.89 -2.63
N PRO A 70 -15.91 -13.13 -3.55
CA PRO A 70 -14.75 -12.31 -3.25
C PRO A 70 -15.04 -11.50 -1.99
N ALA A 71 -14.25 -11.71 -0.93
CA ALA A 71 -14.45 -11.00 0.32
C ALA A 71 -14.34 -9.49 0.04
N ASP A 72 -15.30 -8.70 0.53
CA ASP A 72 -15.28 -7.25 0.41
C ASP A 72 -13.93 -6.71 0.89
N PRO A 73 -13.07 -6.15 0.02
CA PRO A 73 -11.73 -5.75 0.39
C PRO A 73 -11.70 -4.55 1.36
N THR A 74 -12.84 -3.90 1.58
CA THR A 74 -12.97 -2.79 2.52
C THR A 74 -13.28 -3.25 3.95
N LYS A 75 -13.60 -4.55 4.13
CA LYS A 75 -13.84 -5.13 5.46
C LYS A 75 -12.56 -5.70 6.06
N PRO A 76 -12.34 -5.55 7.38
CA PRO A 76 -11.13 -6.06 8.01
C PRO A 76 -11.08 -7.59 8.00
N LEU A 77 -9.89 -8.14 7.71
CA LEU A 77 -9.61 -9.58 7.80
C LEU A 77 -9.42 -10.05 9.25
N VAL A 78 -9.18 -9.11 10.14
CA VAL A 78 -8.99 -9.37 11.57
C VAL A 78 -10.14 -8.71 12.33
N ALA A 79 -10.92 -9.51 13.07
CA ALA A 79 -12.05 -9.01 13.84
C ALA A 79 -11.60 -7.87 14.78
N GLY A 80 -12.37 -6.78 14.81
CA GLY A 80 -12.12 -5.60 15.63
C GLY A 80 -11.00 -4.67 15.10
N TRP A 81 -10.34 -4.99 13.99
CA TRP A 81 -9.36 -4.10 13.37
C TRP A 81 -10.04 -3.10 12.43
N LYS A 82 -9.31 -2.06 12.05
CA LYS A 82 -9.72 -1.04 11.09
C LYS A 82 -9.06 -1.31 9.74
N THR A 83 -9.80 -1.13 8.66
CA THR A 83 -9.23 -1.23 7.31
C THR A 83 -8.75 0.13 6.83
N VAL A 84 -7.53 0.18 6.33
CA VAL A 84 -6.95 1.29 5.57
C VAL A 84 -7.08 0.95 4.09
N VAL A 85 -7.79 1.79 3.34
CA VAL A 85 -7.95 1.64 1.89
C VAL A 85 -7.21 2.77 1.19
N ASN A 86 -6.39 2.42 0.21
CA ASN A 86 -5.74 3.38 -0.68
C ASN A 86 -6.26 3.23 -2.11
N PRO A 87 -7.26 4.02 -2.52
CA PRO A 87 -7.82 3.95 -3.86
C PRO A 87 -6.80 4.30 -4.96
N GLN A 88 -5.86 5.20 -4.69
CA GLN A 88 -4.83 5.60 -5.65
C GLN A 88 -3.99 4.41 -6.13
N HIS A 89 -3.74 3.46 -5.26
CA HIS A 89 -2.95 2.27 -5.58
C HIS A 89 -3.78 0.99 -5.68
N GLY A 90 -5.09 1.05 -5.43
CA GLY A 90 -5.98 -0.12 -5.43
C GLY A 90 -5.63 -1.14 -4.35
N THR A 91 -5.22 -0.67 -3.16
CA THR A 91 -4.69 -1.52 -2.08
C THR A 91 -5.44 -1.30 -0.77
N ALA A 92 -5.48 -2.31 0.09
CA ALA A 92 -5.94 -2.20 1.46
C ALA A 92 -5.08 -3.04 2.40
N PHE A 93 -5.11 -2.69 3.69
CA PHE A 93 -4.53 -3.45 4.78
C PHE A 93 -5.25 -3.11 6.09
N ASP A 94 -5.05 -3.90 7.14
CA ASP A 94 -5.71 -3.67 8.41
C ASP A 94 -4.73 -3.26 9.50
N VAL A 95 -5.21 -2.43 10.43
CA VAL A 95 -4.49 -2.00 11.62
C VAL A 95 -5.32 -2.23 12.87
N PRO A 96 -4.71 -2.42 14.06
CA PRO A 96 -5.43 -2.54 15.33
C PRO A 96 -6.33 -1.32 15.62
N PRO A 97 -7.33 -1.47 16.53
CA PRO A 97 -8.32 -0.43 16.79
C PRO A 97 -7.75 0.85 17.41
N ASP A 98 -6.59 0.77 18.05
CA ASP A 98 -5.87 1.90 18.67
C ASP A 98 -5.01 2.72 17.68
N TRP A 99 -5.03 2.35 16.40
CA TRP A 99 -4.41 3.14 15.34
C TRP A 99 -5.40 4.18 14.79
N GLU A 100 -4.89 5.36 14.48
CA GLU A 100 -5.62 6.44 13.82
C GLU A 100 -5.50 6.28 12.30
N VAL A 101 -6.62 5.96 11.63
CA VAL A 101 -6.70 5.86 10.17
C VAL A 101 -7.09 7.22 9.61
N LEU A 102 -6.29 7.75 8.71
CA LEU A 102 -6.52 9.06 8.08
C LEU A 102 -7.14 8.92 6.70
N ALA A 103 -7.62 10.04 6.16
CA ALA A 103 -8.16 10.08 4.81
C ALA A 103 -7.12 9.57 3.77
N PRO A 104 -7.55 8.84 2.73
CA PRO A 104 -6.65 8.23 1.76
C PRO A 104 -5.82 9.24 0.96
N THR A 105 -6.26 10.49 0.89
CA THR A 105 -5.55 11.58 0.22
C THR A 105 -4.46 12.24 1.07
N VAL A 106 -4.40 11.91 2.36
CA VAL A 106 -3.35 12.44 3.24
C VAL A 106 -2.01 11.86 2.84
N PHE A 107 -1.06 12.74 2.55
CA PHE A 107 0.34 12.39 2.35
C PHE A 107 1.09 12.44 3.67
N SER A 108 1.94 11.46 3.93
CA SER A 108 2.86 11.43 5.05
C SER A 108 4.23 10.98 4.55
N GLY A 109 5.27 11.75 4.86
CA GLY A 109 6.61 11.48 4.33
C GLY A 109 7.68 12.25 5.08
N HIS A 110 8.90 12.17 4.58
CA HIS A 110 10.07 12.84 5.07
C HIS A 110 10.79 13.55 3.94
N VAL A 111 11.26 14.75 4.22
CA VAL A 111 12.10 15.57 3.33
C VAL A 111 13.56 15.45 3.75
N ASP A 112 14.44 15.95 2.92
CA ASP A 112 15.87 16.09 3.25
C ASP A 112 16.05 17.22 4.27
N ASP A 113 16.83 17.00 5.32
CA ASP A 113 17.06 17.99 6.39
C ASP A 113 17.84 19.23 5.91
N VAL A 114 18.57 19.11 4.79
CA VAL A 114 19.36 20.21 4.18
C VAL A 114 18.57 20.91 3.07
N ASP A 115 17.72 20.17 2.34
CA ASP A 115 16.89 20.66 1.25
C ASP A 115 15.42 20.24 1.48
N PRO A 116 14.65 21.08 2.23
CA PRO A 116 13.26 20.74 2.60
C PRO A 116 12.30 20.60 1.41
N ASP A 117 12.66 21.10 0.23
CA ASP A 117 11.87 20.92 -0.99
C ASP A 117 12.03 19.52 -1.60
N LYS A 118 13.06 18.79 -1.18
CA LYS A 118 13.35 17.43 -1.65
C LYS A 118 12.68 16.38 -0.77
N VAL A 119 11.59 15.81 -1.26
CA VAL A 119 10.95 14.65 -0.62
C VAL A 119 11.85 13.41 -0.81
N LEU A 120 12.30 12.84 0.30
CA LEU A 120 13.10 11.61 0.29
C LEU A 120 12.23 10.37 0.11
N ILE A 121 11.11 10.29 0.85
CA ILE A 121 10.16 9.19 0.77
C ILE A 121 8.83 9.60 1.39
N GLY A 122 7.74 9.04 0.89
CA GLY A 122 6.41 9.30 1.41
C GLY A 122 5.41 8.22 0.97
N HIS A 123 4.23 8.24 1.57
CA HIS A 123 3.10 7.39 1.23
C HIS A 123 1.77 8.14 1.39
N THR A 124 0.71 7.56 0.87
CA THR A 124 -0.68 8.03 1.05
C THR A 124 -1.50 7.00 1.83
N ALA A 125 -2.72 7.36 2.21
CA ALA A 125 -3.58 6.57 3.08
C ALA A 125 -2.86 6.10 4.36
N PRO A 126 -2.35 7.03 5.19
CA PRO A 126 -1.59 6.65 6.36
C PRO A 126 -2.48 6.20 7.52
N ALA A 127 -1.92 5.33 8.36
CA ALA A 127 -2.42 5.07 9.69
C ALA A 127 -1.31 5.31 10.71
N PHE A 128 -1.62 6.07 11.77
CA PHE A 128 -0.68 6.48 12.81
C PHE A 128 -0.90 5.69 14.10
N TYR A 129 0.17 5.30 14.73
CA TYR A 129 0.15 4.76 16.08
C TYR A 129 0.72 5.77 17.06
N LYS A 130 -0.07 6.10 18.09
CA LYS A 130 0.27 7.14 19.07
C LYS A 130 0.77 8.41 18.37
N SER A 131 -0.12 9.08 17.66
CA SER A 131 0.18 10.28 16.86
C SER A 131 0.85 11.40 17.65
N LYS A 132 0.61 11.45 18.97
CA LYS A 132 1.21 12.38 19.93
C LYS A 132 2.05 11.63 20.98
N TRP A 133 2.91 10.72 20.53
CA TRP A 133 3.76 9.95 21.45
C TRP A 133 4.76 10.83 22.19
N CYS A 134 5.31 11.81 21.52
CA CYS A 134 6.28 12.73 22.06
C CYS A 134 6.10 14.09 21.39
N SER A 135 6.20 15.19 22.15
CA SER A 135 6.05 16.52 21.59
C SER A 135 7.34 17.31 21.85
N ILE A 136 7.84 18.04 20.85
CA ILE A 136 9.02 18.89 20.93
C ILE A 136 8.67 20.31 20.50
N ASP A 137 9.22 21.26 21.24
CA ASP A 137 9.34 22.65 20.85
C ASP A 137 10.77 22.79 20.30
N GLY A 138 10.91 22.80 18.98
CA GLY A 138 12.20 22.64 18.30
C GLY A 138 13.06 23.92 18.33
N ASP A 139 12.43 25.06 18.34
CA ASP A 139 13.05 26.38 18.25
C ASP A 139 12.80 27.28 19.50
N GLY A 140 11.99 26.78 20.45
CA GLY A 140 11.68 27.46 21.70
C GLY A 140 10.67 28.62 21.55
N ASP A 141 9.89 28.60 20.46
CA ASP A 141 8.86 29.62 20.20
C ASP A 141 7.52 29.35 20.93
N GLY A 142 7.43 28.21 21.64
CA GLY A 142 6.23 27.76 22.35
C GLY A 142 5.30 26.92 21.47
N GLN A 143 5.60 26.73 20.19
CA GLN A 143 4.85 25.82 19.32
C GLN A 143 5.41 24.40 19.38
N VAL A 144 4.55 23.44 19.67
CA VAL A 144 4.97 22.05 19.79
C VAL A 144 4.68 21.25 18.52
N THR A 145 5.69 20.54 18.04
CA THR A 145 5.53 19.53 17.01
C THR A 145 5.32 18.15 17.65
N ASP A 146 4.20 17.52 17.31
CA ASP A 146 3.89 16.16 17.76
C ASP A 146 4.62 15.12 16.90
N VAL A 147 5.33 14.21 17.58
CA VAL A 147 6.06 13.11 16.99
C VAL A 147 5.29 11.81 17.24
N ARG A 148 4.95 11.11 16.20
CA ARG A 148 4.26 9.81 16.27
C ARG A 148 5.24 8.67 16.56
N LEU A 149 4.74 7.62 17.24
CA LEU A 149 5.56 6.46 17.56
C LEU A 149 5.77 5.55 16.36
N ALA A 150 4.75 5.35 15.54
CA ALA A 150 4.84 4.58 14.30
C ALA A 150 3.84 5.06 13.25
N ASN A 151 4.08 4.66 12.01
CA ASN A 151 3.29 5.01 10.85
C ASN A 151 3.30 3.85 9.83
N THR A 152 2.22 3.70 9.06
CA THR A 152 2.08 2.73 7.97
C THR A 152 1.22 3.31 6.86
N GLY A 153 1.44 2.89 5.64
CA GLY A 153 0.70 3.34 4.46
C GLY A 153 1.14 2.62 3.20
N THR A 154 0.69 3.10 2.04
CA THR A 154 1.09 2.53 0.74
C THR A 154 1.54 3.61 -0.23
N LYS A 155 2.47 3.26 -1.12
CA LYS A 155 3.04 4.15 -2.14
C LYS A 155 3.24 3.44 -3.46
N GLY A 156 3.25 4.18 -4.56
CA GLY A 156 3.74 3.71 -5.84
C GLY A 156 5.27 3.53 -5.85
N ALA A 157 5.75 2.67 -6.73
CA ALA A 157 7.17 2.38 -6.90
C ALA A 157 7.59 2.44 -8.38
N VAL A 158 7.28 3.56 -9.02
CA VAL A 158 7.63 3.81 -10.42
C VAL A 158 9.14 3.74 -10.62
N GLY A 159 9.57 3.04 -11.68
CA GLY A 159 10.99 2.89 -12.03
C GLY A 159 11.71 1.73 -11.32
N ALA A 160 11.08 1.03 -10.40
CA ALA A 160 11.61 -0.23 -9.88
C ALA A 160 11.37 -1.37 -10.89
N LYS A 161 12.29 -2.34 -10.95
CA LYS A 161 12.19 -3.49 -11.87
C LYS A 161 11.28 -4.61 -11.34
N ASP A 162 11.24 -4.80 -10.02
CA ASP A 162 10.49 -5.88 -9.38
C ASP A 162 10.17 -5.56 -7.90
N ALA A 163 9.41 -6.44 -7.27
CA ALA A 163 8.97 -6.30 -5.87
C ALA A 163 10.14 -6.36 -4.86
N ALA A 164 11.19 -7.11 -5.15
CA ALA A 164 12.36 -7.20 -4.29
C ALA A 164 13.12 -5.87 -4.26
N GLU A 165 13.36 -5.28 -5.44
CA GLU A 165 14.00 -3.97 -5.55
C GLU A 165 13.19 -2.85 -4.88
N VAL A 166 11.84 -2.90 -4.99
CA VAL A 166 10.96 -1.97 -4.26
C VAL A 166 11.22 -2.01 -2.77
N ALA A 167 11.24 -3.21 -2.19
CA ALA A 167 11.43 -3.40 -0.75
C ALA A 167 12.85 -3.03 -0.32
N GLU A 168 13.86 -3.47 -1.08
CA GLU A 168 15.29 -3.27 -0.78
C GLU A 168 15.69 -1.78 -0.79
N LYS A 169 15.19 -1.02 -1.76
CA LYS A 169 15.48 0.43 -1.83
C LYS A 169 14.67 1.24 -0.82
N SER A 170 13.41 0.86 -0.60
CA SER A 170 12.51 1.68 0.22
C SER A 170 12.73 1.48 1.73
N ALA A 171 13.03 0.26 2.21
CA ALA A 171 13.14 0.00 3.63
C ALA A 171 14.29 0.81 4.30
N PRO A 172 15.53 0.80 3.80
CA PRO A 172 16.59 1.65 4.37
C PRO A 172 16.32 3.14 4.17
N THR A 173 15.65 3.54 3.08
CA THR A 173 15.29 4.94 2.86
C THR A 173 14.33 5.46 3.93
N TRP A 174 13.33 4.66 4.34
CA TRP A 174 12.44 5.03 5.44
C TRP A 174 13.19 5.21 6.77
N VAL A 175 14.14 4.32 7.08
CA VAL A 175 14.93 4.44 8.32
C VAL A 175 15.83 5.67 8.27
N TYR A 176 16.53 5.87 7.14
CA TYR A 176 17.37 7.05 6.94
C TYR A 176 16.58 8.36 7.10
N ALA A 177 15.51 8.47 6.33
CA ALA A 177 14.72 9.70 6.26
C ALA A 177 14.02 10.05 7.59
N ALA A 178 13.58 9.04 8.35
CA ALA A 178 12.82 9.26 9.57
C ALA A 178 13.67 9.36 10.85
N TYR A 179 14.91 8.81 10.86
CA TYR A 179 15.62 8.60 12.11
C TYR A 179 17.10 8.94 12.11
N THR A 180 17.77 8.96 10.96
CA THR A 180 19.25 8.99 10.96
C THR A 180 19.87 10.09 10.12
N GLN A 181 19.08 10.93 9.45
CA GLN A 181 19.66 12.03 8.68
C GLN A 181 20.65 12.85 9.53
N PRO A 182 21.79 13.24 8.97
CA PRO A 182 22.28 12.92 7.63
C PRO A 182 23.10 11.60 7.54
N ASP A 183 23.18 10.81 8.64
CA ASP A 183 24.04 9.62 8.72
C ASP A 183 23.35 8.36 8.17
N LYS A 184 23.87 7.84 7.05
CA LYS A 184 23.45 6.58 6.45
C LYS A 184 24.19 5.36 7.02
N SER A 185 25.34 5.54 7.65
CA SER A 185 26.23 4.47 8.07
C SER A 185 25.64 3.58 9.17
N VAL A 186 24.74 4.13 9.97
CA VAL A 186 24.06 3.44 11.08
C VAL A 186 22.81 2.69 10.64
N VAL A 187 22.45 2.73 9.35
CA VAL A 187 21.31 2.00 8.79
C VAL A 187 21.76 0.63 8.30
N LYS A 188 21.05 -0.42 8.72
CA LYS A 188 21.27 -1.82 8.29
C LYS A 188 19.93 -2.40 7.84
N TRP A 189 19.98 -3.27 6.84
CA TRP A 189 18.79 -3.98 6.34
C TRP A 189 19.11 -5.41 5.97
N ASP A 190 18.07 -6.22 5.92
CA ASP A 190 18.16 -7.63 5.57
C ASP A 190 18.02 -7.80 4.04
N GLU A 191 18.43 -8.93 3.50
CA GLU A 191 18.14 -9.31 2.11
C GLU A 191 16.63 -9.44 1.88
N PRO A 192 16.14 -9.17 0.65
CA PRO A 192 14.74 -9.37 0.29
C PRO A 192 14.29 -10.82 0.51
N LYS A 193 13.09 -10.99 1.10
CA LYS A 193 12.46 -12.28 1.33
C LYS A 193 11.11 -12.33 0.64
N GLU A 194 10.86 -13.42 -0.08
CA GLU A 194 9.54 -13.68 -0.66
C GLU A 194 8.47 -13.81 0.43
N TYR A 195 7.29 -13.33 0.13
CA TYR A 195 6.16 -13.40 1.04
C TYR A 195 4.84 -13.45 0.26
N THR A 196 3.89 -14.20 0.82
CA THR A 196 2.51 -14.23 0.32
C THR A 196 1.57 -13.85 1.47
N THR A 197 0.74 -12.83 1.25
CA THR A 197 -0.23 -12.37 2.26
C THR A 197 -1.37 -13.39 2.44
N ARG A 198 -2.23 -13.17 3.44
CA ARG A 198 -3.41 -14.02 3.70
C ARG A 198 -4.40 -14.08 2.54
N THR A 199 -4.40 -13.06 1.69
CA THR A 199 -5.27 -12.97 0.50
C THR A 199 -4.58 -13.42 -0.78
N GLY A 200 -3.36 -13.96 -0.69
CA GLY A 200 -2.64 -14.51 -1.83
C GLY A 200 -1.82 -13.47 -2.61
N VAL A 201 -1.68 -12.22 -2.14
CA VAL A 201 -0.81 -11.24 -2.79
C VAL A 201 0.64 -11.67 -2.58
N LYS A 202 1.34 -11.91 -3.69
CA LYS A 202 2.75 -12.32 -3.73
C LYS A 202 3.64 -11.10 -3.91
N GLY A 203 4.79 -11.10 -3.23
CA GLY A 203 5.79 -10.05 -3.33
C GLY A 203 7.02 -10.35 -2.48
N SER A 204 7.82 -9.32 -2.19
CA SER A 204 9.02 -9.45 -1.37
C SER A 204 9.05 -8.38 -0.28
N TYR A 205 9.57 -8.71 0.89
CA TYR A 205 9.73 -7.74 1.96
C TYR A 205 11.18 -7.62 2.44
N VAL A 206 11.50 -6.45 2.96
CA VAL A 206 12.78 -6.12 3.61
C VAL A 206 12.51 -5.48 4.96
N LYS A 207 13.31 -5.85 5.96
CA LYS A 207 13.38 -5.16 7.25
C LYS A 207 14.65 -4.32 7.29
N ALA A 208 14.50 -3.06 7.70
CA ALA A 208 15.63 -2.16 7.95
C ALA A 208 15.56 -1.61 9.37
N ARG A 209 16.71 -1.23 9.93
CA ARG A 209 16.82 -0.67 11.28
C ARG A 209 18.03 0.25 11.39
N SER A 210 17.97 1.22 12.28
CA SER A 210 19.15 1.93 12.75
C SER A 210 19.65 1.37 14.08
N LYS A 211 20.92 1.63 14.39
CA LYS A 211 21.51 1.44 15.70
C LYS A 211 22.54 2.54 15.94
N GLY A 212 22.29 3.36 16.96
CA GLY A 212 23.16 4.48 17.28
C GLY A 212 22.77 5.77 16.54
N ALA A 213 21.52 5.94 16.16
CA ALA A 213 21.02 7.20 15.62
C ALA A 213 21.26 8.36 16.61
N ALA A 214 21.60 9.52 16.07
CA ALA A 214 21.77 10.74 16.86
C ALA A 214 20.50 11.08 17.65
N ARG A 215 20.68 11.68 18.82
CA ARG A 215 19.57 12.06 19.73
C ARG A 215 19.59 13.55 20.01
N PRO A 216 19.31 14.42 19.01
CA PRO A 216 19.34 15.87 19.18
C PRO A 216 18.24 16.38 20.14
N ASN A 217 17.21 15.58 20.37
CA ASN A 217 16.12 15.91 21.29
C ASN A 217 15.55 14.64 21.95
N ARG A 218 14.64 14.84 22.93
CA ARG A 218 14.02 13.75 23.70
C ARG A 218 13.19 12.76 22.88
N CYS A 219 12.69 13.19 21.71
CA CYS A 219 11.87 12.36 20.82
C CYS A 219 12.73 11.64 19.78
N ALA A 220 14.01 11.96 19.63
CA ALA A 220 14.91 11.32 18.68
C ALA A 220 15.42 9.95 19.18
N GLY A 221 15.88 9.11 18.27
CA GLY A 221 16.44 7.80 18.59
C GLY A 221 16.29 6.82 17.43
N ASP A 222 16.68 5.59 17.72
CA ASP A 222 16.67 4.52 16.74
C ASP A 222 15.26 4.18 16.24
N GLY A 223 15.21 3.73 15.00
CA GLY A 223 13.98 3.29 14.35
C GLY A 223 14.17 2.11 13.44
N ARG A 224 13.06 1.62 12.92
CA ARG A 224 13.01 0.52 11.95
C ARG A 224 11.93 0.74 10.92
N ALA A 225 12.06 0.03 9.82
CA ALA A 225 11.03 -0.06 8.79
C ALA A 225 10.86 -1.52 8.32
N VAL A 226 9.66 -1.84 7.86
CA VAL A 226 9.35 -3.04 7.10
C VAL A 226 8.64 -2.58 5.84
N VAL A 227 9.14 -2.99 4.68
CA VAL A 227 8.53 -2.65 3.39
C VAL A 227 8.23 -3.94 2.65
N PHE A 228 7.02 -4.05 2.14
CA PHE A 228 6.56 -5.14 1.28
C PHE A 228 6.24 -4.58 -0.09
N GLY A 229 7.06 -4.96 -1.08
CA GLY A 229 6.86 -4.65 -2.49
C GLY A 229 6.00 -5.72 -3.16
N PHE A 230 5.04 -5.31 -4.00
CA PHE A 230 4.16 -6.21 -4.73
C PHE A 230 3.56 -5.52 -5.96
N LYS A 231 2.78 -6.25 -6.77
CA LYS A 231 2.04 -5.68 -7.90
C LYS A 231 0.57 -5.48 -7.53
N ASN A 232 0.01 -4.34 -7.92
CA ASN A 232 -1.42 -4.08 -7.82
C ASN A 232 -2.21 -4.79 -8.94
N SER A 233 -3.53 -4.54 -9.04
CA SER A 233 -4.41 -5.18 -10.04
C SER A 233 -4.07 -4.81 -11.49
N ARG A 234 -3.44 -3.65 -11.72
CA ARG A 234 -2.93 -3.24 -13.05
C ARG A 234 -1.53 -3.76 -13.38
N GLY A 235 -0.87 -4.40 -12.41
CA GLY A 235 0.51 -4.85 -12.56
C GLY A 235 1.56 -3.79 -12.19
N ASP A 236 1.14 -2.61 -11.72
CA ASP A 236 2.06 -1.57 -11.27
C ASP A 236 2.74 -2.00 -9.97
N LEU A 237 4.01 -1.68 -9.83
CA LEU A 237 4.75 -1.91 -8.60
C LEU A 237 4.34 -0.91 -7.53
N VAL A 238 3.99 -1.43 -6.37
CA VAL A 238 3.58 -0.66 -5.18
C VAL A 238 4.27 -1.21 -3.93
N ALA A 239 4.33 -0.41 -2.90
CA ALA A 239 4.86 -0.80 -1.60
C ALA A 239 3.84 -0.52 -0.49
N TRP A 240 3.60 -1.50 0.36
CA TRP A 240 3.16 -1.26 1.72
C TRP A 240 4.39 -1.02 2.60
N ASN A 241 4.33 -0.08 3.52
CA ASN A 241 5.41 0.18 4.46
C ASN A 241 4.90 0.42 5.89
N PHE A 242 5.71 0.02 6.81
CA PHE A 242 5.67 0.38 8.22
C PHE A 242 7.00 1.01 8.61
N TYR A 243 6.99 2.09 9.39
CA TYR A 243 8.16 2.56 10.10
C TYR A 243 7.78 3.03 11.50
N GLY A 244 8.69 2.87 12.46
CA GLY A 244 8.42 3.19 13.85
C GLY A 244 9.69 3.19 14.70
N ARG A 245 9.64 3.87 15.84
CA ARG A 245 10.75 3.93 16.80
C ARG A 245 10.97 2.61 17.48
N THR A 246 12.21 2.38 17.87
CA THR A 246 12.65 1.20 18.61
C THR A 246 13.31 1.59 19.92
N GLY A 247 13.36 0.63 20.86
CA GLY A 247 14.04 0.87 22.16
C GLY A 247 13.30 1.84 23.09
N VAL A 248 12.02 2.11 22.84
CA VAL A 248 11.19 3.02 23.66
C VAL A 248 9.94 2.29 24.14
N PRO A 249 9.36 2.75 25.29
CA PRO A 249 8.12 2.15 25.81
C PRO A 249 6.97 2.22 24.80
N GLY A 250 6.30 1.08 24.58
CA GLY A 250 5.19 0.96 23.65
C GLY A 250 5.57 0.87 22.19
N ALA A 251 6.87 0.71 21.85
CA ALA A 251 7.29 0.43 20.48
C ALA A 251 6.53 -0.78 19.90
N VAL A 252 6.12 -0.66 18.64
CA VAL A 252 5.35 -1.73 17.97
C VAL A 252 6.24 -2.97 17.79
N GLY A 253 5.81 -4.13 18.28
CA GLY A 253 6.58 -5.38 18.17
C GLY A 253 6.59 -5.98 16.76
N ASP A 254 7.62 -6.78 16.42
CA ASP A 254 7.77 -7.42 15.10
C ASP A 254 6.56 -8.28 14.71
N ALA A 255 6.05 -9.07 15.64
CA ALA A 255 4.91 -9.94 15.39
C ALA A 255 3.67 -9.13 14.94
N LEU A 256 3.43 -7.95 15.54
CA LEU A 256 2.31 -7.11 15.15
C LEU A 256 2.53 -6.49 13.76
N VAL A 257 3.75 -6.01 13.46
CA VAL A 257 4.06 -5.47 12.12
C VAL A 257 3.85 -6.52 11.03
N MET A 258 4.35 -7.75 11.24
CA MET A 258 4.16 -8.84 10.30
C MET A 258 2.69 -9.27 10.18
N ARG A 259 1.91 -9.17 11.28
CA ARG A 259 0.48 -9.44 11.25
C ARG A 259 -0.27 -8.36 10.44
N ILE A 260 0.07 -7.08 10.57
CA ILE A 260 -0.47 -6.00 9.73
C ILE A 260 -0.12 -6.26 8.27
N MET A 261 1.17 -6.51 7.95
CA MET A 261 1.63 -6.83 6.60
C MET A 261 0.87 -8.01 5.98
N SER A 262 0.57 -9.04 6.79
CA SER A 262 -0.17 -10.23 6.31
C SER A 262 -1.59 -9.92 5.81
N THR A 263 -2.15 -8.76 6.17
CA THR A 263 -3.49 -8.34 5.75
C THR A 263 -3.50 -7.49 4.48
N VAL A 264 -2.33 -7.19 3.92
CA VAL A 264 -2.23 -6.45 2.64
C VAL A 264 -2.94 -7.21 1.54
N ARG A 265 -3.78 -6.49 0.79
CA ARG A 265 -4.63 -7.04 -0.28
C ARG A 265 -4.88 -6.04 -1.39
N LEU A 266 -5.34 -6.55 -2.53
CA LEU A 266 -5.87 -5.71 -3.60
C LEU A 266 -7.29 -5.27 -3.24
N ALA A 267 -7.62 -4.01 -3.53
CA ALA A 267 -8.89 -3.38 -3.18
C ALA A 267 -9.55 -2.69 -4.38
N GLY A 268 -9.49 -3.35 -5.52
CA GLY A 268 -10.03 -2.87 -6.78
C GLY A 268 -8.98 -2.25 -7.70
N GLU A 269 -9.44 -1.65 -8.78
CA GLU A 269 -8.57 -0.95 -9.73
C GLU A 269 -8.05 0.35 -9.10
N PRO A 270 -6.75 0.65 -9.28
CA PRO A 270 -6.17 1.93 -8.90
C PRO A 270 -6.94 3.09 -9.56
N LYS A 271 -7.24 4.11 -8.78
CA LYS A 271 -7.91 5.31 -9.26
C LYS A 271 -6.89 6.41 -9.47
N ASP A 272 -6.99 7.09 -10.62
CA ASP A 272 -6.19 8.29 -10.87
C ASP A 272 -6.60 9.38 -9.84
N PRO A 273 -5.64 9.96 -9.09
CA PRO A 273 -5.96 11.04 -8.16
C PRO A 273 -6.59 12.28 -8.84
N ALA A 274 -6.42 12.43 -10.15
CA ALA A 274 -7.04 13.49 -10.92
C ALA A 274 -8.47 13.17 -11.38
N ALA A 275 -8.91 11.90 -11.34
CA ALA A 275 -10.29 11.52 -11.57
C ALA A 275 -11.07 11.73 -10.26
N GLY A 276 -11.70 12.91 -10.11
CA GLY A 276 -12.64 13.17 -9.02
C GLY A 276 -13.78 12.14 -8.99
N PRO A 277 -14.58 12.15 -7.91
CA PRO A 277 -15.71 11.22 -7.74
C PRO A 277 -16.74 11.35 -8.85
#